data_62307062cb615cb0e64b2f30318bf4ad
#
_entry.id   62307062cb615cb0e64b2f30318bf4ad
#
_cell.length_a   1.000
_cell.length_b   1.000
_cell.length_c   1.000
_cell.angle_alpha   90.00
_cell.angle_beta   90.00
_cell.angle_gamma   90.00
#
_symmetry.space_group_name_H-M   'P 1'
#
loop_
_entity.id
_entity.type
_entity.pdbx_description
1 polymer ?
#
loop_
_entity_poly.entity_id
_entity_poly.type
_entity_poly.pdbx_seq_one_letter_code
_entity_poly.pdbx_strand_id
1 'polypeptide(L)'
;MVTGGASGLGEGTARAIAATGAKVALFDLNAEKGEAVAAEIGGVFCQVDVTDDASVAAAFEKARAAHGQERLTVNCAGIATGQKTVSRKKDTGEIKAHDMAQFERTVRVNLFGTFRVLSQSAAGMVTLEPMADGERGLIVNTASVAAQDGQIGQAAYSASKGGVYAMTLPIARDLAQEGVRCNTILPGIMWTPMMAGMDQKIQDA
;
A
#
# COMPACT_ATOMS: atom_id res chain seq x y z
N MET A 1 11.38 -3.32 -2.83
CA MET A 1 10.29 -2.71 -3.61
C MET A 1 9.33 -1.99 -2.68
N VAL A 2 8.81 -0.80 -3.08
CA VAL A 2 7.88 0.00 -2.29
C VAL A 2 6.73 0.46 -3.19
N THR A 3 5.48 0.11 -2.86
CA THR A 3 4.30 0.65 -3.56
C THR A 3 3.84 1.96 -2.91
N GLY A 4 3.23 2.85 -3.68
CA GLY A 4 2.94 4.22 -3.23
C GLY A 4 4.23 5.03 -2.99
N GLY A 5 5.30 4.68 -3.70
CA GLY A 5 6.66 5.18 -3.46
C GLY A 5 6.93 6.62 -3.91
N ALA A 6 5.99 7.24 -4.61
CA ALA A 6 6.15 8.61 -5.11
C ALA A 6 5.77 9.71 -4.09
N SER A 7 5.21 9.35 -2.93
CA SER A 7 4.80 10.34 -1.92
C SER A 7 4.61 9.74 -0.52
N GLY A 8 4.56 10.61 0.48
CA GLY A 8 4.15 10.29 1.86
C GLY A 8 4.94 9.16 2.52
N LEU A 9 4.23 8.20 3.13
CA LEU A 9 4.87 7.08 3.83
C LEU A 9 5.69 6.20 2.90
N GLY A 10 5.22 5.96 1.67
CA GLY A 10 5.94 5.16 0.69
C GLY A 10 7.24 5.80 0.27
N GLU A 11 7.24 7.10 -0.04
CA GLU A 11 8.45 7.87 -0.35
C GLU A 11 9.43 7.87 0.83
N GLY A 12 8.95 8.19 2.04
CA GLY A 12 9.80 8.18 3.24
C GLY A 12 10.43 6.81 3.49
N THR A 13 9.66 5.73 3.29
CA THR A 13 10.15 4.35 3.39
C THR A 13 11.20 4.03 2.34
N ALA A 14 10.96 4.42 1.09
CA ALA A 14 11.90 4.20 -0.01
C ALA A 14 13.24 4.89 0.23
N ARG A 15 13.19 6.16 0.68
CA ARG A 15 14.38 6.93 1.04
C ARG A 15 15.15 6.30 2.20
N ALA A 16 14.46 5.87 3.24
CA ALA A 16 15.09 5.21 4.39
C ALA A 16 15.77 3.89 4.00
N ILE A 17 15.14 3.08 3.16
CA ILE A 17 15.71 1.82 2.65
C ILE A 17 16.90 2.11 1.76
N ALA A 18 16.83 3.07 0.84
CA ALA A 18 17.93 3.45 -0.03
C ALA A 18 19.16 3.95 0.76
N ALA A 19 18.94 4.68 1.86
CA ALA A 19 20.00 5.16 2.74
C ALA A 19 20.81 4.03 3.41
N THR A 20 20.28 2.80 3.47
CA THR A 20 21.02 1.61 3.93
C THR A 20 21.93 1.00 2.85
N GLY A 21 21.95 1.55 1.63
CA GLY A 21 22.64 1.02 0.48
C GLY A 21 21.86 -0.03 -0.33
N ALA A 22 20.60 -0.29 0.04
CA ALA A 22 19.76 -1.23 -0.69
C ALA A 22 19.25 -0.63 -2.00
N LYS A 23 19.15 -1.45 -3.05
CA LYS A 23 18.50 -1.07 -4.31
C LYS A 23 16.98 -1.00 -4.13
N VAL A 24 16.36 0.09 -4.59
CA VAL A 24 14.93 0.32 -4.40
C VAL A 24 14.20 0.45 -5.73
N ALA A 25 13.13 -0.31 -5.89
CA ALA A 25 12.16 -0.10 -6.97
C ALA A 25 10.89 0.57 -6.39
N LEU A 26 10.47 1.67 -7.02
CA LEU A 26 9.30 2.46 -6.66
C LEU A 26 8.14 2.11 -7.59
N PHE A 27 7.02 1.71 -7.01
CA PHE A 27 5.77 1.43 -7.72
C PHE A 27 4.74 2.51 -7.37
N ASP A 28 4.32 3.30 -8.37
CA ASP A 28 3.33 4.37 -8.17
C ASP A 28 2.61 4.71 -9.48
N LEU A 29 1.42 5.30 -9.39
CA LEU A 29 0.71 5.85 -10.55
C LEU A 29 1.33 7.16 -11.05
N ASN A 30 1.91 7.97 -10.15
CA ASN A 30 2.44 9.28 -10.46
C ASN A 30 3.86 9.18 -11.03
N ALA A 31 3.97 9.18 -12.36
CA ALA A 31 5.24 9.05 -13.05
C ALA A 31 6.19 10.21 -12.73
N GLU A 32 5.73 11.46 -12.77
CA GLU A 32 6.56 12.65 -12.56
C GLU A 32 7.26 12.60 -11.20
N LYS A 33 6.50 12.42 -10.13
CA LYS A 33 7.06 12.35 -8.77
C LYS A 33 7.88 11.08 -8.55
N GLY A 34 7.41 9.95 -9.07
CA GLY A 34 8.09 8.68 -8.90
C GLY A 34 9.45 8.65 -9.58
N GLU A 35 9.58 9.20 -10.77
CA GLU A 35 10.85 9.34 -11.48
C GLU A 35 11.81 10.30 -10.75
N ALA A 36 11.30 11.42 -10.23
CA ALA A 36 12.10 12.35 -9.46
C ALA A 36 12.68 11.69 -8.19
N VAL A 37 11.83 11.01 -7.40
CA VAL A 37 12.28 10.29 -6.19
C VAL A 37 13.27 9.19 -6.56
N ALA A 38 13.00 8.40 -7.61
CA ALA A 38 13.89 7.33 -8.04
C ALA A 38 15.27 7.86 -8.45
N ALA A 39 15.33 8.98 -9.17
CA ALA A 39 16.59 9.63 -9.56
C ALA A 39 17.40 10.09 -8.33
N GLU A 40 16.72 10.68 -7.32
CA GLU A 40 17.38 11.15 -6.11
C GLU A 40 17.99 10.02 -5.26
N ILE A 41 17.30 8.86 -5.18
CA ILE A 41 17.76 7.73 -4.36
C ILE A 41 18.57 6.68 -5.13
N GLY A 42 18.83 6.90 -6.43
CA GLY A 42 19.50 5.92 -7.29
C GLY A 42 18.70 4.63 -7.49
N GLY A 43 17.37 4.73 -7.44
CA GLY A 43 16.43 3.62 -7.60
C GLY A 43 15.88 3.48 -9.02
N VAL A 44 14.91 2.59 -9.20
CA VAL A 44 14.14 2.46 -10.44
C VAL A 44 12.66 2.78 -10.19
N PHE A 45 12.07 3.57 -11.06
CA PHE A 45 10.64 3.84 -11.03
C PHE A 45 9.90 2.91 -12.00
N CYS A 46 8.78 2.35 -11.55
CA CYS A 46 7.84 1.58 -12.36
C CYS A 46 6.45 2.18 -12.19
N GLN A 47 5.88 2.69 -13.27
CA GLN A 47 4.49 3.18 -13.23
C GLN A 47 3.54 2.00 -13.08
N VAL A 48 2.68 2.04 -12.05
CA VAL A 48 1.82 0.92 -11.67
C VAL A 48 0.45 1.39 -11.22
N ASP A 49 -0.58 0.78 -11.80
CA ASP A 49 -1.90 0.70 -11.19
C ASP A 49 -2.01 -0.64 -10.44
N VAL A 50 -2.03 -0.59 -9.11
CA VAL A 50 -2.15 -1.79 -8.27
C VAL A 50 -3.49 -2.50 -8.41
N THR A 51 -4.47 -1.90 -9.09
CA THR A 51 -5.78 -2.50 -9.36
C THR A 51 -5.82 -3.32 -10.64
N ASP A 52 -4.73 -3.30 -11.43
CA ASP A 52 -4.60 -3.97 -12.71
C ASP A 52 -3.50 -5.05 -12.68
N ASP A 53 -3.85 -6.29 -13.04
CA ASP A 53 -2.93 -7.42 -12.99
C ASP A 53 -1.77 -7.29 -13.99
N ALA A 54 -2.05 -6.81 -15.20
CA ALA A 54 -1.04 -6.65 -16.24
C ALA A 54 -0.06 -5.52 -15.89
N SER A 55 -0.57 -4.41 -15.33
CA SER A 55 0.25 -3.30 -14.85
C SER A 55 1.22 -3.76 -13.75
N VAL A 56 0.72 -4.53 -12.79
CA VAL A 56 1.55 -5.04 -11.69
C VAL A 56 2.59 -6.04 -12.22
N ALA A 57 2.22 -6.96 -13.11
CA ALA A 57 3.15 -7.92 -13.71
C ALA A 57 4.30 -7.22 -14.47
N ALA A 58 3.98 -6.27 -15.34
CA ALA A 58 4.97 -5.50 -16.10
C ALA A 58 5.93 -4.70 -15.19
N ALA A 59 5.41 -4.18 -14.08
CA ALA A 59 6.24 -3.45 -13.11
C ALA A 59 7.23 -4.38 -12.39
N PHE A 60 6.81 -5.58 -11.99
CA PHE A 60 7.71 -6.57 -11.42
C PHE A 60 8.80 -6.99 -12.42
N GLU A 61 8.44 -7.20 -13.68
CA GLU A 61 9.39 -7.50 -14.74
C GLU A 61 10.47 -6.41 -14.85
N LYS A 62 10.05 -5.14 -14.95
CA LYS A 62 10.96 -3.99 -15.02
C LYS A 62 11.85 -3.88 -13.79
N ALA A 63 11.28 -4.00 -12.59
CA ALA A 63 12.01 -3.91 -11.35
C ALA A 63 13.05 -5.02 -11.20
N ARG A 64 12.66 -6.26 -11.51
CA ARG A 64 13.52 -7.44 -11.44
C ARG A 64 14.63 -7.42 -12.50
N ALA A 65 14.37 -6.91 -13.69
CA ALA A 65 15.40 -6.69 -14.71
C ALA A 65 16.48 -5.70 -14.23
N ALA A 66 16.08 -4.67 -13.47
CA ALA A 66 17.02 -3.66 -12.97
C ALA A 66 17.80 -4.10 -11.71
N HIS A 67 17.15 -4.78 -10.78
CA HIS A 67 17.68 -5.02 -9.43
C HIS A 67 17.75 -6.49 -9.00
N GLY A 68 17.23 -7.41 -9.82
CA GLY A 68 17.03 -8.81 -9.45
C GLY A 68 15.76 -9.00 -8.61
N GLN A 69 15.54 -10.24 -8.17
CA GLN A 69 14.38 -10.60 -7.36
C GLN A 69 14.43 -9.89 -6.00
N GLU A 70 13.35 -9.22 -5.66
CA GLU A 70 13.22 -8.52 -4.39
C GLU A 70 13.12 -9.50 -3.20
N ARG A 71 13.72 -9.10 -2.06
CA ARG A 71 13.61 -9.77 -0.75
C ARG A 71 12.80 -8.95 0.24
N LEU A 72 12.48 -7.69 -0.10
CA LEU A 72 11.67 -6.82 0.73
C LEU A 72 10.61 -6.14 -0.13
N THR A 73 9.35 -6.27 0.29
CA THR A 73 8.22 -5.56 -0.29
C THR A 73 7.48 -4.79 0.78
N VAL A 74 7.31 -3.48 0.56
CA VAL A 74 6.52 -2.62 1.45
C VAL A 74 5.34 -2.07 0.67
N ASN A 75 4.14 -2.44 1.08
CA ASN A 75 2.90 -2.00 0.47
C ASN A 75 2.36 -0.75 1.17
N CYS A 76 2.61 0.43 0.55
CA CYS A 76 2.10 1.72 1.00
C CYS A 76 1.05 2.33 0.05
N ALA A 77 0.84 1.75 -1.14
CA ALA A 77 -0.17 2.24 -2.06
C ALA A 77 -1.57 2.18 -1.44
N GLY A 78 -2.30 3.29 -1.52
CA GLY A 78 -3.64 3.36 -0.96
C GLY A 78 -4.25 4.74 -1.14
N ILE A 79 -5.56 4.80 -0.96
CA ILE A 79 -6.36 6.02 -0.96
C ILE A 79 -7.17 6.13 0.32
N ALA A 80 -7.38 7.34 0.79
CA ALA A 80 -8.32 7.63 1.86
C ALA A 80 -9.58 8.28 1.26
N THR A 81 -10.73 7.76 1.61
CA THR A 81 -12.03 8.30 1.20
C THR A 81 -12.92 8.44 2.42
N GLY A 82 -13.68 9.52 2.46
CA GLY A 82 -14.62 9.80 3.54
C GLY A 82 -16.03 10.01 3.00
N GLN A 83 -16.97 9.14 3.39
CA GLN A 83 -18.39 9.32 3.13
C GLN A 83 -19.22 8.58 4.18
N LYS A 84 -20.19 9.26 4.78
CA LYS A 84 -21.10 8.64 5.75
C LYS A 84 -21.95 7.56 5.10
N THR A 85 -22.30 6.52 5.85
CA THR A 85 -23.25 5.47 5.42
C THR A 85 -24.57 6.07 4.94
N VAL A 86 -25.04 7.09 5.63
CA VAL A 86 -26.19 7.92 5.22
C VAL A 86 -25.86 9.38 5.53
N SER A 87 -26.14 10.26 4.61
CA SER A 87 -26.04 11.71 4.78
C SER A 87 -27.38 12.39 4.56
N ARG A 88 -27.60 13.52 5.24
CA ARG A 88 -28.76 14.40 5.04
C ARG A 88 -28.26 15.80 4.71
N LYS A 89 -28.67 16.34 3.56
CA LYS A 89 -28.38 17.72 3.20
C LYS A 89 -29.09 18.68 4.15
N LYS A 90 -28.37 19.67 4.65
CA LYS A 90 -28.91 20.62 5.64
C LYS A 90 -29.97 21.56 5.04
N ASP A 91 -29.80 21.94 3.79
CA ASP A 91 -30.64 22.89 3.06
C ASP A 91 -31.93 22.27 2.52
N THR A 92 -31.86 21.05 1.98
CA THR A 92 -32.98 20.39 1.31
C THR A 92 -33.65 19.27 2.12
N GLY A 93 -32.95 18.77 3.15
CA GLY A 93 -33.35 17.57 3.89
C GLY A 93 -33.18 16.27 3.12
N GLU A 94 -32.67 16.31 1.89
CA GLU A 94 -32.44 15.14 1.04
C GLU A 94 -31.56 14.10 1.75
N ILE A 95 -32.01 12.84 1.74
CA ILE A 95 -31.26 11.71 2.31
C ILE A 95 -30.55 10.99 1.17
N LYS A 96 -29.24 10.77 1.34
CA LYS A 96 -28.42 10.07 0.39
C LYS A 96 -27.66 8.93 1.06
N ALA A 97 -27.77 7.71 0.53
CA ALA A 97 -26.98 6.56 0.93
C ALA A 97 -25.53 6.71 0.45
N HIS A 98 -24.64 5.91 1.01
CA HIS A 98 -23.24 5.81 0.59
C HIS A 98 -23.15 5.42 -0.89
N ASP A 99 -22.22 6.03 -1.60
CA ASP A 99 -21.91 5.68 -3.00
C ASP A 99 -21.10 4.38 -3.04
N MET A 100 -21.70 3.32 -3.57
CA MET A 100 -21.05 2.01 -3.66
C MET A 100 -19.84 2.01 -4.59
N ALA A 101 -19.83 2.83 -5.64
CA ALA A 101 -18.66 2.94 -6.52
C ALA A 101 -17.44 3.49 -5.76
N GLN A 102 -17.64 4.43 -4.85
CA GLN A 102 -16.58 4.93 -3.96
C GLN A 102 -16.12 3.85 -2.98
N PHE A 103 -17.05 3.08 -2.40
CA PHE A 103 -16.72 1.97 -1.51
C PHE A 103 -15.86 0.92 -2.22
N GLU A 104 -16.33 0.45 -3.37
CA GLU A 104 -15.64 -0.55 -4.18
C GLU A 104 -14.25 -0.08 -4.62
N ARG A 105 -14.13 1.17 -5.09
CA ARG A 105 -12.84 1.76 -5.46
C ARG A 105 -11.86 1.74 -4.30
N THR A 106 -12.31 2.09 -3.09
CA THR A 106 -11.45 2.10 -1.90
C THR A 106 -10.95 0.70 -1.55
N VAL A 107 -11.84 -0.28 -1.54
CA VAL A 107 -11.50 -1.68 -1.29
C VAL A 107 -10.60 -2.23 -2.40
N ARG A 108 -10.89 -1.92 -3.65
CA ARG A 108 -10.10 -2.37 -4.81
C ARG A 108 -8.66 -1.89 -4.75
N VAL A 109 -8.43 -0.61 -4.44
CA VAL A 109 -7.07 -0.06 -4.33
C VAL A 109 -6.38 -0.60 -3.08
N ASN A 110 -6.99 -0.41 -1.90
CA ASN A 110 -6.30 -0.63 -0.63
C ASN A 110 -6.13 -2.11 -0.28
N LEU A 111 -7.13 -2.93 -0.55
CA LEU A 111 -7.13 -4.34 -0.17
C LEU A 111 -6.69 -5.24 -1.33
N PHE A 112 -7.40 -5.19 -2.46
CA PHE A 112 -7.07 -6.06 -3.60
C PHE A 112 -5.74 -5.69 -4.21
N GLY A 113 -5.42 -4.37 -4.31
CA GLY A 113 -4.11 -3.91 -4.77
C GLY A 113 -2.97 -4.40 -3.89
N THR A 114 -3.10 -4.29 -2.56
CA THR A 114 -2.12 -4.83 -1.62
C THR A 114 -1.93 -6.33 -1.78
N PHE A 115 -3.03 -7.10 -1.87
CA PHE A 115 -2.95 -8.55 -2.02
C PHE A 115 -2.33 -8.97 -3.36
N ARG A 116 -2.67 -8.27 -4.45
CA ARG A 116 -2.12 -8.52 -5.79
C ARG A 116 -0.59 -8.36 -5.82
N VAL A 117 -0.09 -7.28 -5.27
CA VAL A 117 1.36 -7.02 -5.20
C VAL A 117 2.05 -8.01 -4.26
N LEU A 118 1.47 -8.24 -3.08
CA LEU A 118 1.98 -9.17 -2.08
C LEU A 118 2.11 -10.59 -2.65
N SER A 119 1.10 -11.11 -3.32
CA SER A 119 1.09 -12.48 -3.84
C SER A 119 2.12 -12.69 -4.95
N GLN A 120 2.29 -11.73 -5.87
CA GLN A 120 3.32 -11.78 -6.90
C GLN A 120 4.74 -11.66 -6.33
N SER A 121 4.91 -10.83 -5.30
CA SER A 121 6.19 -10.73 -4.62
C SER A 121 6.53 -12.01 -3.87
N ALA A 122 5.59 -12.57 -3.11
CA ALA A 122 5.78 -13.83 -2.41
C ALA A 122 6.15 -14.96 -3.37
N ALA A 123 5.45 -15.08 -4.51
CA ALA A 123 5.74 -16.08 -5.54
C ALA A 123 7.19 -15.98 -6.06
N GLY A 124 7.73 -14.77 -6.18
CA GLY A 124 9.13 -14.59 -6.54
C GLY A 124 10.08 -14.88 -5.38
N MET A 125 9.76 -14.46 -4.16
CA MET A 125 10.62 -14.68 -2.98
C MET A 125 10.85 -16.15 -2.69
N VAL A 126 9.83 -17.01 -2.86
CA VAL A 126 9.96 -18.46 -2.60
C VAL A 126 10.91 -19.16 -3.57
N THR A 127 11.25 -18.56 -4.72
CA THR A 127 12.23 -19.11 -5.65
C THR A 127 13.67 -18.78 -5.29
N LEU A 128 13.91 -17.90 -4.31
CA LEU A 128 15.24 -17.50 -3.87
C LEU A 128 15.85 -18.55 -2.95
N GLU A 129 17.19 -18.68 -3.00
CA GLU A 129 17.90 -19.41 -1.97
C GLU A 129 17.70 -18.71 -0.61
N PRO A 130 17.47 -19.47 0.47
CA PRO A 130 17.34 -18.89 1.80
C PRO A 130 18.65 -18.22 2.24
N MET A 131 18.51 -17.15 3.02
CA MET A 131 19.65 -16.52 3.71
C MET A 131 20.13 -17.43 4.87
N ALA A 132 21.21 -17.04 5.53
CA ALA A 132 21.83 -17.83 6.61
C ALA A 132 20.89 -18.15 7.78
N ASP A 133 19.87 -17.31 8.00
CA ASP A 133 18.83 -17.47 9.00
C ASP A 133 17.61 -18.28 8.52
N GLY A 134 17.64 -18.76 7.27
CA GLY A 134 16.55 -19.49 6.63
C GLY A 134 15.47 -18.61 5.98
N GLU A 135 15.57 -17.27 6.08
CA GLU A 135 14.61 -16.36 5.45
C GLU A 135 14.88 -16.19 3.95
N ARG A 136 13.80 -16.09 3.17
CA ARG A 136 13.83 -15.72 1.75
C ARG A 136 13.36 -14.31 1.50
N GLY A 137 12.52 -13.76 2.35
CA GLY A 137 12.00 -12.42 2.18
C GLY A 137 11.05 -11.93 3.26
N LEU A 138 10.72 -10.65 3.15
CA LEU A 138 9.82 -9.97 4.06
C LEU A 138 8.81 -9.13 3.27
N ILE A 139 7.54 -9.24 3.63
CA ILE A 139 6.45 -8.39 3.16
C ILE A 139 5.94 -7.57 4.34
N VAL A 140 5.87 -6.25 4.16
CA VAL A 140 5.28 -5.33 5.14
C VAL A 140 4.11 -4.61 4.49
N ASN A 141 2.93 -4.77 5.05
CA ASN A 141 1.73 -4.08 4.58
C ASN A 141 1.42 -2.88 5.46
N THR A 142 0.78 -1.86 4.88
CA THR A 142 0.32 -0.69 5.59
C THR A 142 -1.20 -0.72 5.73
N ALA A 143 -1.68 -1.09 6.93
CA ALA A 143 -3.08 -0.94 7.31
C ALA A 143 -3.34 0.51 7.81
N SER A 144 -4.00 0.66 8.94
CA SER A 144 -4.27 1.93 9.64
C SER A 144 -4.86 1.61 11.01
N VAL A 145 -4.71 2.51 11.97
CA VAL A 145 -5.50 2.46 13.23
C VAL A 145 -7.01 2.42 12.93
N ALA A 146 -7.44 2.99 11.80
CA ALA A 146 -8.83 2.92 11.33
C ALA A 146 -9.33 1.49 11.04
N ALA A 147 -8.44 0.50 11.00
CA ALA A 147 -8.84 -0.92 10.94
C ALA A 147 -9.54 -1.38 12.23
N GLN A 148 -9.25 -0.73 13.35
CA GLN A 148 -9.78 -1.04 14.68
C GLN A 148 -10.64 0.10 15.22
N ASP A 149 -10.26 1.35 14.96
CA ASP A 149 -10.91 2.57 15.48
C ASP A 149 -11.14 3.57 14.33
N GLY A 150 -12.11 3.24 13.48
CA GLY A 150 -12.48 4.07 12.31
C GLY A 150 -13.38 5.23 12.71
N GLN A 151 -13.12 6.40 12.12
CA GLN A 151 -13.87 7.62 12.34
C GLN A 151 -15.16 7.71 11.49
N ILE A 152 -15.98 8.71 11.77
CA ILE A 152 -17.19 9.01 10.98
C ILE A 152 -16.84 9.13 9.50
N GLY A 153 -17.56 8.40 8.67
CA GLY A 153 -17.36 8.42 7.21
C GLY A 153 -16.27 7.46 6.70
N GLN A 154 -15.60 6.72 7.56
CA GLN A 154 -14.50 5.83 7.16
C GLN A 154 -14.92 4.37 6.91
N ALA A 155 -16.22 4.06 6.73
CA ALA A 155 -16.67 2.68 6.58
C ALA A 155 -15.90 1.91 5.47
N ALA A 156 -15.77 2.47 4.27
CA ALA A 156 -15.02 1.87 3.17
C ALA A 156 -13.52 1.77 3.48
N TYR A 157 -12.94 2.82 4.04
CA TYR A 157 -11.52 2.86 4.41
C TYR A 157 -11.21 1.84 5.51
N SER A 158 -11.99 1.84 6.59
CA SER A 158 -11.84 0.88 7.70
C SER A 158 -12.05 -0.56 7.25
N ALA A 159 -13.03 -0.84 6.39
CA ALA A 159 -13.22 -2.17 5.80
C ALA A 159 -11.99 -2.61 4.99
N SER A 160 -11.43 -1.71 4.16
CA SER A 160 -10.25 -2.02 3.36
C SER A 160 -9.00 -2.27 4.22
N LYS A 161 -8.75 -1.43 5.23
CA LYS A 161 -7.59 -1.55 6.13
C LYS A 161 -7.77 -2.67 7.16
N GLY A 162 -9.00 -2.93 7.59
CA GLY A 162 -9.37 -4.11 8.37
C GLY A 162 -9.10 -5.42 7.62
N GLY A 163 -9.40 -5.45 6.32
CA GLY A 163 -9.07 -6.57 5.44
C GLY A 163 -7.56 -6.80 5.34
N VAL A 164 -6.77 -5.74 5.14
CA VAL A 164 -5.29 -5.82 5.12
C VAL A 164 -4.76 -6.36 6.46
N TYR A 165 -5.28 -5.87 7.57
CA TYR A 165 -4.91 -6.35 8.91
C TYR A 165 -5.27 -7.83 9.09
N ALA A 166 -6.50 -8.22 8.76
CA ALA A 166 -7.02 -9.58 8.96
C ALA A 166 -6.30 -10.63 8.11
N MET A 167 -5.91 -10.30 6.87
CA MET A 167 -5.21 -11.25 5.99
C MET A 167 -3.75 -11.49 6.39
N THR A 168 -3.17 -10.69 7.27
CA THR A 168 -1.75 -10.78 7.63
C THR A 168 -1.39 -12.15 8.23
N LEU A 169 -2.16 -12.60 9.21
CA LEU A 169 -1.86 -13.85 9.92
C LEU A 169 -2.03 -15.10 9.05
N PRO A 170 -3.13 -15.28 8.27
CA PRO A 170 -3.22 -16.41 7.35
C PRO A 170 -2.08 -16.41 6.31
N ILE A 171 -1.73 -15.26 5.73
CA ILE A 171 -0.61 -15.17 4.78
C ILE A 171 0.73 -15.52 5.45
N ALA A 172 0.97 -15.02 6.66
CA ALA A 172 2.18 -15.39 7.42
C ALA A 172 2.27 -16.90 7.69
N ARG A 173 1.12 -17.56 7.91
CA ARG A 173 1.05 -19.02 8.08
C ARG A 173 1.29 -19.76 6.77
N ASP A 174 0.69 -19.32 5.68
CA ASP A 174 0.88 -19.89 4.35
C ASP A 174 2.35 -19.87 3.93
N LEU A 175 3.07 -18.80 4.26
CA LEU A 175 4.44 -18.54 3.84
C LEU A 175 5.50 -18.98 4.86
N ALA A 176 5.11 -19.46 6.03
CA ALA A 176 6.03 -19.79 7.12
C ALA A 176 7.08 -20.84 6.75
N GLN A 177 6.67 -21.91 6.07
CA GLN A 177 7.58 -22.99 5.64
C GLN A 177 8.46 -22.56 4.44
N GLU A 178 8.04 -21.53 3.72
CA GLU A 178 8.79 -20.96 2.60
C GLU A 178 9.83 -19.94 3.04
N GLY A 179 9.94 -19.63 4.33
CA GLY A 179 10.87 -18.65 4.85
C GLY A 179 10.56 -17.21 4.42
N VAL A 180 9.29 -16.89 4.16
CA VAL A 180 8.85 -15.53 3.84
C VAL A 180 7.97 -15.01 4.96
N ARG A 181 8.37 -13.89 5.57
CA ARG A 181 7.59 -13.23 6.61
C ARG A 181 6.58 -12.26 6.04
N CYS A 182 5.42 -12.16 6.67
CA CYS A 182 4.40 -11.16 6.37
C CYS A 182 3.99 -10.44 7.65
N ASN A 183 4.15 -9.12 7.66
CA ASN A 183 3.76 -8.25 8.76
C ASN A 183 2.91 -7.09 8.26
N THR A 184 2.14 -6.48 9.17
CA THR A 184 1.34 -5.30 8.88
C THR A 184 1.53 -4.26 9.98
N ILE A 185 1.78 -3.03 9.57
CA ILE A 185 1.80 -1.87 10.47
C ILE A 185 0.45 -1.15 10.39
N LEU A 186 0.04 -0.57 11.50
CA LEU A 186 -1.20 0.21 11.62
C LEU A 186 -0.82 1.66 12.02
N PRO A 187 -0.40 2.49 11.05
CA PRO A 187 -0.06 3.88 11.37
C PRO A 187 -1.27 4.65 11.92
N GLY A 188 -1.00 5.55 12.86
CA GLY A 188 -1.92 6.60 13.25
C GLY A 188 -1.94 7.75 12.24
N ILE A 189 -2.25 8.95 12.72
CA ILE A 189 -2.25 10.16 11.89
C ILE A 189 -0.79 10.59 11.65
N MET A 190 -0.42 10.62 10.38
CA MET A 190 0.88 11.11 9.91
C MET A 190 0.67 12.26 8.94
N TRP A 191 1.44 13.33 9.09
CA TRP A 191 1.38 14.47 8.18
C TRP A 191 1.99 14.08 6.83
N THR A 192 1.12 13.83 5.88
CA THR A 192 1.47 13.38 4.52
C THR A 192 0.65 14.18 3.49
N PRO A 193 1.00 14.17 2.19
CA PRO A 193 0.16 14.78 1.15
C PRO A 193 -1.28 14.28 1.14
N MET A 194 -1.52 13.02 1.52
CA MET A 194 -2.87 12.48 1.68
C MET A 194 -3.64 13.20 2.78
N MET A 195 -3.02 13.46 3.93
CA MET A 195 -3.62 14.18 5.05
C MET A 195 -3.81 15.67 4.70
N ALA A 196 -2.82 16.31 4.09
CA ALA A 196 -2.89 17.69 3.66
C ALA A 196 -3.98 17.96 2.60
N GLY A 197 -4.40 16.96 1.84
CA GLY A 197 -5.50 17.05 0.86
C GLY A 197 -6.89 16.86 1.45
N MET A 198 -7.03 16.58 2.75
CA MET A 198 -8.32 16.43 3.42
C MET A 198 -8.92 17.78 3.83
N ASP A 199 -10.25 17.79 4.10
CA ASP A 199 -10.94 18.97 4.64
C ASP A 199 -10.27 19.41 5.96
N GLN A 200 -10.11 20.73 6.15
CA GLN A 200 -9.48 21.32 7.34
C GLN A 200 -10.07 20.80 8.64
N LYS A 201 -11.38 20.55 8.69
CA LYS A 201 -12.04 19.98 9.88
C LYS A 201 -11.58 18.57 10.24
N ILE A 202 -11.05 17.82 9.25
CA ILE A 202 -10.49 16.48 9.47
C ILE A 202 -9.04 16.61 9.94
N GLN A 203 -8.33 17.64 9.45
CA GLN A 203 -6.95 17.91 9.86
C GLN A 203 -6.85 18.41 11.30
N ASP A 204 -7.87 19.11 11.79
CA ASP A 204 -7.92 19.72 13.12
C ASP A 204 -8.50 18.78 14.22
N ALA A 205 -9.00 17.60 13.84
CA ALA A 205 -9.62 16.63 14.74
C ALA A 205 -8.61 15.59 15.25
#